data_5f3ec9d00336b9f3b006133c7501abf3
#
_entry.id   5f3ec9d00336b9f3b006133c7501abf3
#
_cell.length_a   1.000
_cell.length_b   1.000
_cell.length_c   1.000
_cell.angle_alpha   90.00
_cell.angle_beta   90.00
_cell.angle_gamma   90.00
#
_symmetry.space_group_name_H-M   'P 1'
#
loop_
_entity.id
_entity.type
_entity.pdbx_description
1 polymer ?
#
loop_
_entity_poly.entity_id
_entity_poly.type
_entity_poly.pdbx_seq_one_letter_code
_entity_poly.pdbx_strand_id
1 'polypeptide(L)'
;MYLSEKQIKDYENFGVIIIKDIFKDWVDLLRVGFQKVLDNPSKHGRENVNDNNGRFFEDYFNWERISEFKDCIYNSSAAKIVAEATSSKSTQIFHEHVFIKEAGTHKETPWHQDIPYYCVDGDDTGSFWIPLDNVDKENNLQLILGSHKWPKLVRPTKWSNDQSWYKDDSNFMDLPKIDTFKKDILIPELNLGDAVLFNFKIVHGSSGNKTSKSRRAFS
;
A
#
# COMPACT_ATOMS: atom_id res chain seq x y z
N MET A 1 7.86 -9.96 20.95
CA MET A 1 6.59 -9.29 20.62
C MET A 1 6.94 -7.95 20.03
N TYR A 2 6.50 -7.67 18.84
CA TYR A 2 6.74 -6.42 18.09
C TYR A 2 5.60 -5.43 18.25
N LEU A 3 4.38 -5.96 18.48
CA LEU A 3 3.17 -5.16 18.65
C LEU A 3 2.71 -5.21 20.12
N SER A 4 2.22 -4.08 20.63
CA SER A 4 1.51 -4.04 21.88
C SER A 4 0.10 -4.66 21.72
N GLU A 5 -0.51 -5.11 22.83
CA GLU A 5 -1.90 -5.59 22.80
C GLU A 5 -2.87 -4.56 22.24
N LYS A 6 -2.59 -3.26 22.48
CA LYS A 6 -3.39 -2.17 21.91
C LYS A 6 -3.29 -2.16 20.39
N GLN A 7 -2.08 -2.29 19.82
CA GLN A 7 -1.90 -2.30 18.36
C GLN A 7 -2.58 -3.51 17.70
N ILE A 8 -2.54 -4.68 18.33
CA ILE A 8 -3.25 -5.87 17.83
C ILE A 8 -4.77 -5.60 17.81
N LYS A 9 -5.33 -5.05 18.88
CA LYS A 9 -6.75 -4.67 18.95
C LYS A 9 -7.09 -3.56 17.96
N ASP A 10 -6.21 -2.58 17.77
CA ASP A 10 -6.41 -1.51 16.78
C ASP A 10 -6.43 -2.09 15.36
N TYR A 11 -5.55 -3.06 15.04
CA TYR A 11 -5.57 -3.74 13.75
C TYR A 11 -6.86 -4.52 13.53
N GLU A 12 -7.29 -5.29 14.52
CA GLU A 12 -8.58 -6.01 14.49
C GLU A 12 -9.77 -5.06 14.29
N ASN A 13 -9.79 -3.93 14.99
CA ASN A 13 -10.92 -3.01 15.00
C ASN A 13 -10.96 -2.07 13.80
N PHE A 14 -9.81 -1.54 13.42
CA PHE A 14 -9.69 -0.49 12.41
C PHE A 14 -9.05 -0.98 11.11
N GLY A 15 -8.40 -2.15 11.11
CA GLY A 15 -7.72 -2.73 9.95
C GLY A 15 -6.42 -2.01 9.59
N VAL A 16 -5.93 -1.09 10.43
CA VAL A 16 -4.75 -0.25 10.15
C VAL A 16 -4.01 0.04 11.44
N ILE A 17 -2.68 -0.08 11.41
CA ILE A 17 -1.79 0.42 12.47
C ILE A 17 -0.55 1.10 11.88
N ILE A 18 0.00 2.05 12.62
CA ILE A 18 1.29 2.69 12.32
C ILE A 18 2.34 2.07 13.22
N ILE A 19 3.47 1.68 12.63
CA ILE A 19 4.59 1.08 13.36
C ILE A 19 5.80 1.97 13.13
N LYS A 20 6.36 2.47 14.22
CA LYS A 20 7.48 3.41 14.19
C LYS A 20 8.82 2.69 14.08
N ASP A 21 9.74 3.28 13.30
CA ASP A 21 11.15 2.88 13.14
C ASP A 21 11.41 1.42 12.69
N ILE A 22 10.36 0.69 12.28
CA ILE A 22 10.44 -0.77 12.03
C ILE A 22 11.28 -1.13 10.81
N PHE A 23 11.36 -0.23 9.83
CA PHE A 23 12.15 -0.38 8.61
C PHE A 23 13.32 0.61 8.52
N LYS A 24 13.71 1.25 9.64
CA LYS A 24 14.73 2.29 9.64
C LYS A 24 16.05 1.82 9.00
N ASP A 25 16.48 0.61 9.33
CA ASP A 25 17.73 0.03 8.82
C ASP A 25 17.57 -0.54 7.38
N TRP A 26 16.36 -0.52 6.84
CA TRP A 26 16.05 -1.09 5.53
C TRP A 26 15.81 -0.04 4.44
N VAL A 27 15.57 1.21 4.79
CA VAL A 27 15.22 2.27 3.83
C VAL A 27 16.25 2.41 2.72
N ASP A 28 17.53 2.48 3.06
CA ASP A 28 18.58 2.68 2.05
C ASP A 28 18.77 1.45 1.16
N LEU A 29 18.64 0.25 1.74
CA LEU A 29 18.66 -0.99 0.97
C LEU A 29 17.48 -1.05 -0.02
N LEU A 30 16.28 -0.73 0.45
CA LEU A 30 15.09 -0.68 -0.39
C LEU A 30 15.20 0.38 -1.50
N ARG A 31 15.85 1.52 -1.24
CA ARG A 31 16.13 2.54 -2.27
C ARG A 31 17.05 2.02 -3.37
N VAL A 32 18.08 1.25 -3.01
CA VAL A 32 18.96 0.60 -3.99
C VAL A 32 18.18 -0.38 -4.85
N GLY A 33 17.38 -1.24 -4.24
CA GLY A 33 16.50 -2.16 -4.97
C GLY A 33 15.51 -1.44 -5.87
N PHE A 34 14.91 -0.35 -5.37
CA PHE A 34 13.98 0.47 -6.13
C PHE A 34 14.65 1.08 -7.39
N GLN A 35 15.88 1.58 -7.28
CA GLN A 35 16.61 2.12 -8.41
C GLN A 35 16.85 1.05 -9.48
N LYS A 36 17.21 -0.19 -9.07
CA LYS A 36 17.36 -1.32 -10.01
C LYS A 36 16.07 -1.63 -10.78
N VAL A 37 14.90 -1.47 -10.14
CA VAL A 37 13.60 -1.61 -10.83
C VAL A 37 13.40 -0.49 -11.84
N LEU A 38 13.73 0.76 -11.49
CA LEU A 38 13.61 1.88 -12.43
C LEU A 38 14.55 1.74 -13.63
N ASP A 39 15.77 1.24 -13.42
CA ASP A 39 16.78 1.03 -14.46
C ASP A 39 16.40 -0.15 -15.39
N ASN A 40 15.73 -1.15 -14.86
CA ASN A 40 15.29 -2.34 -15.59
C ASN A 40 13.93 -2.83 -15.07
N PRO A 41 12.82 -2.21 -15.53
CA PRO A 41 11.47 -2.62 -15.15
C PRO A 41 11.17 -4.07 -15.50
N SER A 42 10.30 -4.70 -14.73
CA SER A 42 9.80 -6.04 -15.05
C SER A 42 8.73 -6.00 -16.16
N LYS A 43 8.27 -7.16 -16.57
CA LYS A 43 7.11 -7.27 -17.47
C LYS A 43 5.79 -6.74 -16.85
N HIS A 44 5.79 -6.50 -15.56
CA HIS A 44 4.65 -5.97 -14.80
C HIS A 44 4.73 -4.46 -14.58
N GLY A 45 5.87 -3.84 -14.96
CA GLY A 45 6.05 -2.39 -14.87
C GLY A 45 4.98 -1.64 -15.68
N ARG A 46 4.40 -0.61 -15.09
CA ARG A 46 3.34 0.21 -15.71
C ARG A 46 3.59 1.68 -15.52
N GLU A 47 3.42 2.41 -16.60
CA GLU A 47 3.32 3.87 -16.58
C GLU A 47 1.84 4.25 -16.48
N ASN A 48 1.39 4.68 -15.29
CA ASN A 48 0.03 5.20 -15.12
C ASN A 48 -0.12 6.58 -15.75
N VAL A 49 0.94 7.36 -15.71
CA VAL A 49 1.14 8.62 -16.46
C VAL A 49 2.64 8.86 -16.61
N ASN A 50 3.03 9.40 -17.76
CA ASN A 50 4.38 9.89 -18.02
C ASN A 50 4.26 11.03 -19.05
N ASP A 51 4.16 12.25 -18.56
CA ASP A 51 4.00 13.47 -19.35
C ASP A 51 4.81 14.61 -18.74
N ASN A 52 4.64 15.82 -19.27
CA ASN A 52 5.34 17.02 -18.81
C ASN A 52 5.02 17.41 -17.35
N ASN A 53 4.01 16.80 -16.73
CA ASN A 53 3.59 17.05 -15.36
C ASN A 53 4.10 15.98 -14.37
N GLY A 54 5.04 15.14 -14.80
CA GLY A 54 5.65 14.11 -13.98
C GLY A 54 5.16 12.69 -14.27
N ARG A 55 5.85 11.73 -13.67
CA ARG A 55 5.66 10.30 -13.90
C ARG A 55 4.95 9.67 -12.71
N PHE A 56 3.99 8.78 -12.97
CA PHE A 56 3.49 7.80 -12.01
C PHE A 56 3.76 6.40 -12.56
N PHE A 57 4.80 5.77 -12.04
CA PHE A 57 5.20 4.41 -12.39
C PHE A 57 4.99 3.47 -11.22
N GLU A 58 4.66 2.23 -11.52
CA GLU A 58 4.56 1.12 -10.58
C GLU A 58 5.14 -0.16 -11.18
N ASP A 59 5.63 -1.06 -10.32
CA ASP A 59 6.08 -2.40 -10.72
C ASP A 59 5.94 -3.36 -9.53
N TYR A 60 5.75 -4.65 -9.78
CA TYR A 60 5.52 -5.65 -8.75
C TYR A 60 6.06 -7.03 -9.16
N PHE A 61 6.15 -7.97 -8.21
CA PHE A 61 6.79 -9.28 -8.35
C PHE A 61 8.29 -9.21 -8.68
N ASN A 62 9.00 -8.28 -8.08
CA ASN A 62 10.43 -8.08 -8.30
C ASN A 62 11.31 -8.76 -7.24
N TRP A 63 10.76 -9.15 -6.10
CA TRP A 63 11.54 -9.61 -4.95
C TRP A 63 12.41 -10.84 -5.23
N GLU A 64 12.05 -11.69 -6.19
CA GLU A 64 12.89 -12.83 -6.56
C GLU A 64 14.14 -12.41 -7.34
N ARG A 65 14.06 -11.34 -8.14
CA ARG A 65 15.15 -10.82 -8.98
C ARG A 65 15.94 -9.68 -8.35
N ILE A 66 15.37 -8.98 -7.36
CA ILE A 66 15.99 -7.87 -6.64
C ILE A 66 16.38 -8.34 -5.25
N SER A 67 17.67 -8.60 -5.06
CA SER A 67 18.23 -9.16 -3.82
C SER A 67 17.91 -8.31 -2.59
N GLU A 68 17.87 -6.99 -2.74
CA GLU A 68 17.56 -6.04 -1.69
C GLU A 68 16.13 -6.20 -1.16
N PHE A 69 15.18 -6.45 -2.03
CA PHE A 69 13.80 -6.72 -1.66
C PHE A 69 13.68 -8.06 -0.96
N LYS A 70 14.32 -9.09 -1.54
CA LYS A 70 14.37 -10.42 -0.95
C LYS A 70 14.96 -10.40 0.46
N ASP A 71 16.05 -9.66 0.65
CA ASP A 71 16.71 -9.52 1.94
C ASP A 71 15.78 -8.86 2.97
N CYS A 72 15.14 -7.73 2.61
CA CYS A 72 14.18 -7.07 3.49
C CYS A 72 12.99 -7.99 3.85
N ILE A 73 12.39 -8.66 2.87
CA ILE A 73 11.24 -9.55 3.08
C ILE A 73 11.57 -10.68 4.05
N TYR A 74 12.73 -11.34 3.88
CA TYR A 74 13.06 -12.53 4.69
C TYR A 74 13.73 -12.21 6.02
N ASN A 75 14.48 -11.12 6.12
CA ASN A 75 15.31 -10.84 7.29
C ASN A 75 14.80 -9.68 8.15
N SER A 76 13.81 -8.90 7.68
CA SER A 76 13.14 -7.91 8.53
C SER A 76 12.14 -8.57 9.48
N SER A 77 11.53 -7.74 10.33
CA SER A 77 10.47 -8.18 11.24
C SER A 77 9.09 -8.26 10.60
N ALA A 78 8.94 -7.95 9.30
CA ALA A 78 7.65 -7.81 8.62
C ALA A 78 6.74 -9.03 8.81
N ALA A 79 7.23 -10.23 8.50
CA ALA A 79 6.47 -11.47 8.61
C ALA A 79 5.95 -11.72 10.04
N LYS A 80 6.79 -11.48 11.05
CA LYS A 80 6.44 -11.67 12.47
C LYS A 80 5.37 -10.67 12.91
N ILE A 81 5.46 -9.43 12.44
CA ILE A 81 4.50 -8.37 12.76
C ILE A 81 3.12 -8.70 12.17
N VAL A 82 3.06 -9.15 10.91
CA VAL A 82 1.79 -9.58 10.31
C VAL A 82 1.21 -10.76 11.07
N ALA A 83 2.03 -11.75 11.44
CA ALA A 83 1.57 -12.89 12.26
C ALA A 83 0.98 -12.45 13.61
N GLU A 84 1.63 -11.48 14.29
CA GLU A 84 1.10 -10.92 15.55
C GLU A 84 -0.21 -10.14 15.33
N ALA A 85 -0.26 -9.29 14.28
CA ALA A 85 -1.44 -8.48 13.98
C ALA A 85 -2.68 -9.31 13.63
N THR A 86 -2.48 -10.46 12.96
CA THR A 86 -3.56 -11.36 12.53
C THR A 86 -3.74 -12.56 13.46
N SER A 87 -3.00 -12.62 14.57
CA SER A 87 -3.00 -13.78 15.49
C SER A 87 -2.72 -15.14 14.80
N SER A 88 -1.94 -15.08 13.71
CA SER A 88 -1.59 -16.23 12.89
C SER A 88 -0.28 -16.88 13.35
N LYS A 89 -0.12 -18.18 13.10
CA LYS A 89 1.11 -18.93 13.43
C LYS A 89 2.23 -18.71 12.40
N SER A 90 1.87 -18.38 11.18
CA SER A 90 2.79 -18.19 10.06
C SER A 90 2.22 -17.17 9.07
N THR A 91 3.09 -16.57 8.28
CA THR A 91 2.72 -15.69 7.17
C THR A 91 3.40 -16.16 5.90
N GLN A 92 2.78 -15.86 4.78
CA GLN A 92 3.33 -16.12 3.45
C GLN A 92 3.38 -14.80 2.69
N ILE A 93 4.52 -14.53 2.06
CA ILE A 93 4.60 -13.39 1.13
C ILE A 93 3.67 -13.63 -0.06
N PHE A 94 2.89 -12.62 -0.41
CA PHE A 94 2.08 -12.63 -1.62
C PHE A 94 2.83 -11.96 -2.77
N HIS A 95 3.14 -10.69 -2.66
CA HIS A 95 4.05 -9.97 -3.55
C HIS A 95 4.54 -8.69 -2.86
N GLU A 96 5.52 -8.03 -3.46
CA GLU A 96 5.84 -6.64 -3.20
C GLU A 96 5.40 -5.76 -4.37
N HIS A 97 5.24 -4.48 -4.08
CA HIS A 97 4.84 -3.46 -5.04
C HIS A 97 5.66 -2.17 -4.82
N VAL A 98 6.21 -1.63 -5.87
CA VAL A 98 6.94 -0.36 -5.83
C VAL A 98 6.18 0.72 -6.57
N PHE A 99 6.16 1.93 -6.02
CA PHE A 99 5.47 3.09 -6.57
C PHE A 99 6.36 4.31 -6.60
N ILE A 100 6.37 5.05 -7.69
CA ILE A 100 6.91 6.41 -7.72
C ILE A 100 5.88 7.35 -8.31
N LYS A 101 5.62 8.45 -7.58
CA LYS A 101 4.95 9.63 -8.10
C LYS A 101 5.98 10.77 -8.11
N GLU A 102 6.44 11.14 -9.30
CA GLU A 102 7.38 12.24 -9.47
C GLU A 102 6.72 13.58 -9.15
N ALA A 103 7.56 14.59 -8.94
CA ALA A 103 7.11 15.97 -8.70
C ALA A 103 6.13 16.44 -9.78
N GLY A 104 5.04 17.07 -9.39
CA GLY A 104 4.02 17.63 -10.29
C GLY A 104 3.00 16.63 -10.85
N THR A 105 3.17 15.32 -10.62
CA THR A 105 2.21 14.31 -11.08
C THR A 105 0.81 14.55 -10.53
N HIS A 106 -0.17 14.77 -11.40
CA HIS A 106 -1.57 14.96 -11.00
C HIS A 106 -2.34 13.65 -10.82
N LYS A 107 -1.83 12.53 -11.34
CA LYS A 107 -2.52 11.25 -11.32
C LYS A 107 -2.65 10.73 -9.89
N GLU A 108 -3.88 10.53 -9.47
CA GLU A 108 -4.22 9.92 -8.18
C GLU A 108 -4.07 8.40 -8.22
N THR A 109 -3.88 7.78 -7.07
CA THR A 109 -4.22 6.38 -6.85
C THR A 109 -5.69 6.35 -6.44
N PRO A 110 -6.59 5.80 -7.25
CA PRO A 110 -8.01 5.77 -6.93
C PRO A 110 -8.28 5.07 -5.61
N TRP A 111 -9.34 5.43 -4.92
CA TRP A 111 -9.79 4.71 -3.74
C TRP A 111 -10.20 3.29 -4.11
N HIS A 112 -9.60 2.30 -3.48
CA HIS A 112 -9.82 0.89 -3.75
C HIS A 112 -9.51 0.02 -2.52
N GLN A 113 -9.89 -1.23 -2.58
CA GLN A 113 -9.40 -2.32 -1.74
C GLN A 113 -8.47 -3.17 -2.60
N ASP A 114 -7.44 -3.77 -2.00
CA ASP A 114 -6.48 -4.62 -2.72
C ASP A 114 -7.07 -5.98 -3.11
N ILE A 115 -7.79 -6.60 -2.18
CA ILE A 115 -8.25 -7.99 -2.32
C ILE A 115 -9.07 -8.27 -3.60
N PRO A 116 -9.92 -7.35 -4.12
CA PRO A 116 -10.64 -7.58 -5.37
C PRO A 116 -9.75 -7.71 -6.62
N TYR A 117 -8.50 -7.30 -6.53
CA TYR A 117 -7.51 -7.41 -7.61
C TYR A 117 -6.64 -8.66 -7.49
N TYR A 118 -6.72 -9.37 -6.36
CA TYR A 118 -5.83 -10.48 -6.03
C TYR A 118 -6.51 -11.83 -6.26
N CYS A 119 -5.71 -12.88 -6.40
CA CYS A 119 -6.17 -14.26 -6.53
C CYS A 119 -6.23 -14.99 -5.16
N VAL A 120 -6.30 -14.24 -4.06
CA VAL A 120 -6.41 -14.74 -2.70
C VAL A 120 -7.64 -14.16 -2.03
N ASP A 121 -8.16 -14.84 -1.02
CA ASP A 121 -9.27 -14.40 -0.19
C ASP A 121 -8.92 -14.66 1.29
N GLY A 122 -9.63 -13.99 2.19
CA GLY A 122 -9.48 -14.15 3.63
C GLY A 122 -9.38 -12.81 4.37
N ASP A 123 -9.37 -12.92 5.71
CA ASP A 123 -9.32 -11.77 6.61
C ASP A 123 -7.92 -11.57 7.23
N ASP A 124 -7.13 -12.65 7.34
CA ASP A 124 -5.80 -12.64 7.96
C ASP A 124 -4.73 -12.18 6.96
N THR A 125 -4.88 -10.95 6.49
CA THR A 125 -4.03 -10.34 5.47
C THR A 125 -3.37 -9.07 5.99
N GLY A 126 -2.21 -8.69 5.43
CA GLY A 126 -1.55 -7.45 5.81
C GLY A 126 -0.61 -6.95 4.72
N SER A 127 -0.76 -5.68 4.35
CA SER A 127 0.13 -4.96 3.46
C SER A 127 0.88 -3.89 4.26
N PHE A 128 2.20 -3.86 4.12
CA PHE A 128 2.99 -2.73 4.58
C PHE A 128 3.04 -1.65 3.50
N TRP A 129 2.93 -0.41 3.91
CA TRP A 129 3.29 0.72 3.08
C TRP A 129 4.45 1.47 3.73
N ILE A 130 5.60 1.47 3.08
CA ILE A 130 6.88 1.95 3.59
C ILE A 130 7.32 3.12 2.72
N PRO A 131 7.31 4.37 3.23
CA PRO A 131 7.82 5.50 2.51
C PRO A 131 9.34 5.41 2.37
N LEU A 132 9.84 5.59 1.16
CA LEU A 132 11.27 5.67 0.88
C LEU A 132 11.77 7.11 0.75
N ASP A 133 10.87 8.07 0.82
CA ASP A 133 11.14 9.52 0.84
C ASP A 133 10.28 10.16 1.93
N ASN A 134 10.61 11.39 2.31
CA ASN A 134 9.74 12.17 3.18
C ASN A 134 8.41 12.43 2.47
N VAL A 135 7.32 12.18 3.14
CA VAL A 135 5.98 12.27 2.58
C VAL A 135 5.21 13.38 3.25
N ASP A 136 4.83 14.39 2.46
CA ASP A 136 3.95 15.45 2.93
C ASP A 136 2.51 14.96 3.03
N LYS A 137 1.73 15.54 3.95
CA LYS A 137 0.34 15.15 4.19
C LYS A 137 -0.51 15.13 2.92
N GLU A 138 -0.23 16.05 2.00
CA GLU A 138 -1.03 16.26 0.78
C GLU A 138 -0.86 15.14 -0.25
N ASN A 139 0.29 14.44 -0.26
CA ASN A 139 0.57 13.36 -1.21
C ASN A 139 0.69 11.98 -0.53
N ASN A 140 0.25 11.88 0.72
CA ASN A 140 0.35 10.67 1.52
C ASN A 140 -0.75 9.66 1.17
N LEU A 141 -0.55 8.45 1.67
CA LEU A 141 -1.57 7.40 1.72
C LEU A 141 -2.74 7.88 2.58
N GLN A 142 -3.95 7.57 2.15
CA GLN A 142 -5.19 7.84 2.86
C GLN A 142 -5.94 6.53 3.03
N LEU A 143 -6.42 6.24 4.22
CA LEU A 143 -7.07 4.96 4.54
C LEU A 143 -8.39 5.22 5.29
N ILE A 144 -9.45 4.50 4.95
CA ILE A 144 -10.71 4.56 5.70
C ILE A 144 -10.68 3.50 6.78
N LEU A 145 -10.54 3.93 8.03
CA LEU A 145 -10.50 3.06 9.20
C LEU A 145 -11.79 2.22 9.29
N GLY A 146 -11.64 0.92 9.55
CA GLY A 146 -12.77 -0.01 9.70
C GLY A 146 -13.43 -0.46 8.40
N SER A 147 -13.00 0.04 7.23
CA SER A 147 -13.60 -0.32 5.93
C SER A 147 -13.38 -1.79 5.55
N HIS A 148 -12.43 -2.49 6.18
CA HIS A 148 -12.24 -3.94 6.03
C HIS A 148 -13.44 -4.77 6.55
N LYS A 149 -14.29 -4.17 7.39
CA LYS A 149 -15.51 -4.79 7.93
C LYS A 149 -16.77 -4.47 7.12
N TRP A 150 -16.64 -3.82 5.98
CA TRP A 150 -17.80 -3.52 5.14
C TRP A 150 -18.45 -4.82 4.64
N PRO A 151 -19.78 -4.83 4.45
CA PRO A 151 -20.53 -6.06 4.16
C PRO A 151 -20.21 -6.68 2.80
N LYS A 152 -19.66 -5.88 1.88
CA LYS A 152 -19.24 -6.30 0.54
C LYS A 152 -17.93 -5.63 0.17
N LEU A 153 -17.18 -6.28 -0.71
CA LEU A 153 -15.99 -5.68 -1.31
C LEU A 153 -16.38 -4.54 -2.28
N VAL A 154 -15.55 -3.53 -2.34
CA VAL A 154 -15.70 -2.46 -3.32
C VAL A 154 -15.35 -3.00 -4.71
N ARG A 155 -16.19 -2.69 -5.68
CA ARG A 155 -16.02 -3.10 -7.07
C ARG A 155 -14.68 -2.58 -7.63
N PRO A 156 -13.79 -3.46 -8.13
CA PRO A 156 -12.52 -3.03 -8.67
C PRO A 156 -12.70 -2.28 -9.99
N THR A 157 -11.88 -1.26 -10.19
CA THR A 157 -11.86 -0.44 -11.41
C THR A 157 -10.50 -0.50 -12.08
N LYS A 158 -10.46 -0.24 -13.38
CA LYS A 158 -9.19 -0.05 -14.09
C LYS A 158 -8.70 1.38 -13.83
N TRP A 159 -7.52 1.52 -13.29
CA TRP A 159 -6.94 2.83 -12.97
C TRP A 159 -6.68 3.71 -14.20
N SER A 160 -6.63 3.11 -15.40
CA SER A 160 -6.40 3.85 -16.65
C SER A 160 -7.63 4.56 -17.20
N ASN A 161 -8.84 4.06 -16.91
CA ASN A 161 -10.07 4.56 -17.56
C ASN A 161 -11.34 4.42 -16.72
N ASP A 162 -11.22 4.18 -15.42
CA ASP A 162 -12.31 4.04 -14.45
C ASP A 162 -13.40 3.00 -14.82
N GLN A 163 -13.11 2.13 -15.78
CA GLN A 163 -14.03 1.05 -16.12
C GLN A 163 -14.04 0.00 -15.02
N SER A 164 -15.22 -0.31 -14.51
CA SER A 164 -15.41 -1.36 -13.51
C SER A 164 -15.30 -2.74 -14.13
N TRP A 165 -14.62 -3.64 -13.41
CA TRP A 165 -14.75 -5.07 -13.61
C TRP A 165 -15.97 -5.61 -12.85
N TYR A 166 -16.49 -6.75 -13.24
CA TYR A 166 -17.62 -7.42 -12.56
C TYR A 166 -18.85 -6.52 -12.37
N LYS A 167 -19.26 -5.80 -13.44
CA LYS A 167 -20.33 -4.80 -13.40
C LYS A 167 -21.66 -5.31 -12.82
N ASP A 168 -21.99 -6.55 -13.13
CA ASP A 168 -23.28 -7.16 -12.74
C ASP A 168 -23.15 -8.14 -11.56
N ASP A 169 -21.96 -8.22 -10.94
CA ASP A 169 -21.75 -9.11 -9.81
C ASP A 169 -22.23 -8.47 -8.49
N SER A 170 -23.25 -9.06 -7.90
CA SER A 170 -23.89 -8.61 -6.66
C SER A 170 -23.02 -8.80 -5.41
N ASN A 171 -21.89 -9.52 -5.51
CA ASN A 171 -20.92 -9.67 -4.42
C ASN A 171 -20.11 -8.39 -4.17
N PHE A 172 -20.11 -7.49 -5.13
CA PHE A 172 -19.46 -6.20 -5.01
C PHE A 172 -20.46 -5.06 -4.74
N MET A 173 -19.98 -4.04 -4.08
CA MET A 173 -20.65 -2.75 -3.94
C MET A 173 -19.88 -1.66 -4.68
N ASP A 174 -20.59 -0.63 -5.11
CA ASP A 174 -19.92 0.55 -5.63
C ASP A 174 -19.23 1.31 -4.50
N LEU A 175 -18.13 1.99 -4.82
CA LEU A 175 -17.42 2.80 -3.85
C LEU A 175 -18.36 3.89 -3.30
N PRO A 176 -18.60 3.94 -1.98
CA PRO A 176 -19.42 4.99 -1.40
C PRO A 176 -18.76 6.38 -1.58
N LYS A 177 -19.53 7.44 -1.44
CA LYS A 177 -18.99 8.81 -1.47
C LYS A 177 -18.00 8.99 -0.33
N ILE A 178 -16.73 9.20 -0.65
CA ILE A 178 -15.62 9.30 0.31
C ILE A 178 -15.85 10.42 1.35
N ASP A 179 -16.50 11.51 0.95
CA ASP A 179 -16.81 12.62 1.85
C ASP A 179 -17.66 12.23 3.07
N THR A 180 -18.40 11.13 2.99
CA THR A 180 -19.18 10.61 4.12
C THR A 180 -18.31 10.01 5.22
N PHE A 181 -17.05 9.67 4.91
CA PHE A 181 -16.10 9.04 5.83
C PHE A 181 -14.99 10.01 6.32
N LYS A 182 -15.15 11.31 6.14
CA LYS A 182 -14.11 12.31 6.49
C LYS A 182 -13.52 12.15 7.90
N LYS A 183 -14.32 11.68 8.85
CA LYS A 183 -13.89 11.47 10.26
C LYS A 183 -13.11 10.18 10.46
N ASP A 184 -13.27 9.24 9.54
CA ASP A 184 -12.66 7.91 9.59
C ASP A 184 -11.44 7.82 8.66
N ILE A 185 -11.13 8.87 7.90
CA ILE A 185 -9.95 8.91 7.04
C ILE A 185 -8.71 9.17 7.89
N LEU A 186 -7.82 8.19 7.90
CA LEU A 186 -6.48 8.33 8.44
C LEU A 186 -5.53 8.79 7.32
N ILE A 187 -4.80 9.88 7.58
CA ILE A 187 -3.62 10.28 6.81
C ILE A 187 -2.44 10.12 7.77
N PRO A 188 -1.59 9.10 7.60
CA PRO A 188 -0.57 8.78 8.58
C PRO A 188 0.56 9.81 8.56
N GLU A 189 1.03 10.22 9.73
CA GLU A 189 2.27 10.99 9.87
C GLU A 189 3.44 10.02 10.04
N LEU A 190 4.31 9.95 9.03
CA LEU A 190 5.39 8.98 8.93
C LEU A 190 6.73 9.67 8.76
N ASN A 191 7.72 9.17 9.51
CA ASN A 191 9.13 9.42 9.26
C ASN A 191 9.72 8.29 8.40
N LEU A 192 10.91 8.49 7.85
CA LEU A 192 11.64 7.41 7.18
C LEU A 192 11.93 6.28 8.17
N GLY A 193 11.57 5.07 7.79
CA GLY A 193 11.66 3.88 8.63
C GLY A 193 10.36 3.50 9.35
N ASP A 194 9.38 4.40 9.43
CA ASP A 194 8.02 4.05 9.85
C ASP A 194 7.30 3.28 8.75
N ALA A 195 6.24 2.57 9.10
CA ALA A 195 5.35 1.94 8.13
C ALA A 195 3.89 1.96 8.59
N VAL A 196 3.00 1.92 7.62
CA VAL A 196 1.59 1.58 7.86
C VAL A 196 1.41 0.10 7.54
N LEU A 197 0.83 -0.66 8.45
CA LEU A 197 0.31 -2.00 8.19
C LEU A 197 -1.20 -1.91 8.07
N PHE A 198 -1.76 -2.38 6.97
CA PHE A 198 -3.21 -2.39 6.75
C PHE A 198 -3.69 -3.69 6.13
N ASN A 199 -4.95 -4.04 6.42
CA ASN A 199 -5.61 -5.22 5.87
C ASN A 199 -5.93 -5.01 4.38
N PHE A 200 -5.83 -6.05 3.54
CA PHE A 200 -6.12 -5.96 2.09
C PHE A 200 -7.55 -5.49 1.77
N LYS A 201 -8.46 -5.56 2.73
CA LYS A 201 -9.85 -5.05 2.61
C LYS A 201 -9.99 -3.58 3.03
N ILE A 202 -8.92 -2.90 3.43
CA ILE A 202 -8.98 -1.47 3.74
C ILE A 202 -9.12 -0.66 2.46
N VAL A 203 -10.13 0.19 2.41
CA VAL A 203 -10.28 1.17 1.33
C VAL A 203 -9.24 2.26 1.51
N HIS A 204 -8.39 2.40 0.51
CA HIS A 204 -7.29 3.37 0.54
C HIS A 204 -7.04 3.99 -0.83
N GLY A 205 -6.29 5.06 -0.85
CA GLY A 205 -5.90 5.76 -2.05
C GLY A 205 -4.86 6.83 -1.75
N SER A 206 -4.45 7.58 -2.74
CA SER A 206 -3.57 8.75 -2.53
C SER A 206 -3.76 9.78 -3.62
N SER A 207 -3.63 11.05 -3.27
CA SER A 207 -3.60 12.16 -4.24
C SER A 207 -2.43 12.04 -5.21
N GLY A 208 -2.46 12.83 -6.25
CA GLY A 208 -1.27 13.12 -7.06
C GLY A 208 -0.18 13.79 -6.23
N ASN A 209 1.01 13.89 -6.78
CA ASN A 209 2.14 14.52 -6.10
C ASN A 209 2.34 15.96 -6.60
N LYS A 210 1.73 16.90 -5.90
CA LYS A 210 1.85 18.35 -6.22
C LYS A 210 3.11 19.00 -5.64
N THR A 211 3.95 18.24 -4.94
CA THR A 211 5.19 18.76 -4.34
C THR A 211 6.33 18.84 -5.37
N SER A 212 7.43 19.44 -4.99
CA SER A 212 8.63 19.56 -5.82
C SER A 212 9.58 18.36 -5.73
N LYS A 213 9.21 17.31 -4.98
CA LYS A 213 10.04 16.12 -4.76
C LYS A 213 9.30 14.86 -5.18
N SER A 214 10.04 13.88 -5.66
CA SER A 214 9.46 12.54 -5.92
C SER A 214 9.09 11.85 -4.62
N ARG A 215 8.06 11.02 -4.68
CA ARG A 215 7.62 10.18 -3.58
C ARG A 215 7.66 8.72 -4.01
N ARG A 216 8.62 7.98 -3.46
CA ARG A 216 8.74 6.52 -3.62
C ARG A 216 8.13 5.82 -2.41
N ALA A 217 7.48 4.71 -2.65
CA ALA A 217 6.99 3.81 -1.63
C ALA A 217 7.23 2.36 -2.04
N PHE A 218 7.47 1.52 -1.02
CA PHE A 218 7.56 0.07 -1.13
C PHE A 218 6.41 -0.54 -0.32
N SER A 219 5.69 -1.45 -0.93
CA SER A 219 4.58 -2.14 -0.28
C SER A 219 4.79 -3.63 -0.32
#